data_938c106ef7d3324c37b1dc9f111ea3c0
#
_entry.id   938c106ef7d3324c37b1dc9f111ea3c0
#
_cell.length_a   1.000
_cell.length_b   1.000
_cell.length_c   1.000
_cell.angle_alpha   90.00
_cell.angle_beta   90.00
_cell.angle_gamma   90.00
#
_symmetry.space_group_name_H-M   'P 1'
#
loop_
_entity.id
_entity.type
_entity.pdbx_description
1 polymer ?
#
loop_
_entity_poly.entity_id
_entity_poly.type
_entity_poly.pdbx_seq_one_letter_code
_entity_poly.pdbx_strand_id
1 'polypeptide(L)'
;LFFEDLRDREVDMDHHRLEGEGKLGKLVCKILVSTPTDPDNSVYTKRISWVHPATLIPLRVDYYQAHSKEPTKRLSVQRIKRIQGYWTVLDSTMLDLETGHLTRVTQKAVKYNQKIPARLFTSQGLADDAKEKTFRP
;
A
#
# COMPACT_ATOMS: atom_id res chain seq x y z
N LEU A 1 10.25 -3.96 6.08
CA LEU A 1 9.25 -2.88 6.11
C LEU A 1 9.77 -1.68 6.88
N PHE A 2 9.59 -0.48 6.33
CA PHE A 2 9.80 0.76 7.04
C PHE A 2 8.51 1.18 7.74
N PHE A 3 8.61 2.07 8.72
CA PHE A 3 7.42 2.65 9.35
C PHE A 3 6.47 3.29 8.35
N GLU A 4 7.03 3.93 7.34
CA GLU A 4 6.26 4.58 6.28
C GLU A 4 5.34 3.61 5.55
N ASP A 5 5.74 2.34 5.38
CA ASP A 5 4.96 1.32 4.69
C ASP A 5 3.67 0.95 5.44
N LEU A 6 3.65 1.19 6.75
CA LEU A 6 2.54 0.85 7.63
C LEU A 6 1.65 2.05 7.97
N ARG A 7 2.04 3.25 7.56
CA ARG A 7 1.31 4.48 7.86
C ARG A 7 0.47 4.91 6.67
N ASP A 8 -0.71 5.45 6.96
CA ASP A 8 -1.46 6.19 5.96
C ASP A 8 -0.73 7.47 5.62
N ARG A 9 -0.51 7.68 4.33
CA ARG A 9 0.18 8.87 3.85
C ARG A 9 -0.83 9.86 3.32
N GLU A 10 -0.74 11.11 3.79
CA GLU A 10 -1.61 12.18 3.31
C GLU A 10 -1.40 12.41 1.81
N VAL A 11 -2.49 12.68 1.09
CA VAL A 11 -2.46 12.86 -0.37
C VAL A 11 -1.56 14.05 -0.75
N ASP A 12 -1.57 15.10 0.04
CA ASP A 12 -0.79 16.32 -0.22
C ASP A 12 0.70 16.20 0.15
N MET A 13 1.13 15.10 0.75
CA MET A 13 2.55 14.82 0.98
C MET A 13 3.29 14.44 -0.29
N ASP A 14 2.58 14.13 -1.36
CA ASP A 14 3.16 13.76 -2.65
C ASP A 14 2.58 14.59 -3.79
N HIS A 15 3.40 14.76 -4.82
CA HIS A 15 2.91 15.16 -6.14
C HIS A 15 2.52 13.88 -6.89
N HIS A 16 1.32 13.86 -7.47
CA HIS A 16 0.80 12.72 -8.21
C HIS A 16 0.65 13.05 -9.68
N ARG A 17 1.05 12.13 -10.56
CA ARG A 17 0.94 12.27 -12.00
C ARG A 17 0.49 10.96 -12.62
N LEU A 18 -0.54 11.03 -13.48
CA LEU A 18 -0.94 9.89 -14.30
C LEU A 18 -0.02 9.79 -15.52
N GLU A 19 0.56 8.61 -15.77
CA GLU A 19 1.45 8.37 -16.90
C GLU A 19 0.87 7.39 -17.94
N GLY A 20 -0.44 7.28 -18.02
CA GLY A 20 -1.10 6.41 -18.99
C GLY A 20 -1.52 5.10 -18.36
N GLU A 21 -1.37 4.00 -19.11
CA GLU A 21 -1.86 2.69 -18.73
C GLU A 21 -0.76 1.65 -18.83
N GLY A 22 -0.87 0.61 -17.98
CA GLY A 22 0.01 -0.55 -17.98
C GLY A 22 -0.75 -1.79 -17.61
N LYS A 23 -0.27 -2.95 -18.07
CA LYS A 23 -0.94 -4.22 -17.81
C LYS A 23 -0.36 -4.93 -16.59
N LEU A 24 -1.25 -5.49 -15.76
CA LEU A 24 -0.94 -6.51 -14.79
C LEU A 24 -1.65 -7.80 -15.21
N GLY A 25 -0.91 -8.74 -15.79
CA GLY A 25 -1.53 -9.89 -16.42
C GLY A 25 -2.44 -9.46 -17.56
N LYS A 26 -3.73 -9.74 -17.45
CA LYS A 26 -4.74 -9.36 -18.45
C LYS A 26 -5.44 -8.04 -18.12
N LEU A 27 -5.21 -7.47 -16.94
CA LEU A 27 -5.89 -6.27 -16.50
C LEU A 27 -5.10 -5.03 -16.92
N VAL A 28 -5.79 -4.07 -17.54
CA VAL A 28 -5.21 -2.77 -17.87
C VAL A 28 -5.42 -1.84 -16.67
N CYS A 29 -4.32 -1.37 -16.09
CA CYS A 29 -4.32 -0.48 -14.92
C CYS A 29 -3.89 0.92 -15.33
N LYS A 30 -4.31 1.91 -14.56
CA LYS A 30 -3.78 3.27 -14.66
C LYS A 30 -2.46 3.35 -13.92
N ILE A 31 -1.46 4.01 -14.52
CA ILE A 31 -0.15 4.19 -13.91
C ILE A 31 -0.09 5.56 -13.25
N LEU A 32 0.17 5.56 -11.96
CA LEU A 32 0.29 6.78 -11.16
C LEU A 32 1.72 6.87 -10.61
N VAL A 33 2.39 7.99 -10.88
CA VAL A 33 3.70 8.29 -10.31
C VAL A 33 3.53 9.30 -9.18
N SER A 34 4.02 8.95 -8.00
CA SER A 34 3.94 9.80 -6.81
C SER A 34 5.35 10.13 -6.32
N THR A 35 5.62 11.43 -6.16
CA THR A 35 6.90 11.92 -5.65
C THR A 35 6.67 12.78 -4.42
N PRO A 36 7.50 12.67 -3.35
CA PRO A 36 7.33 13.50 -2.16
C PRO A 36 7.41 14.98 -2.47
N THR A 37 6.52 15.77 -1.89
CA THR A 37 6.59 17.25 -1.98
C THR A 37 7.80 17.79 -1.25
N ASP A 38 8.21 17.10 -0.18
CA ASP A 38 9.41 17.37 0.59
C ASP A 38 10.25 16.08 0.63
N PRO A 39 11.49 16.08 0.09
CA PRO A 39 12.34 14.88 0.11
C PRO A 39 12.59 14.33 1.50
N ASP A 40 12.49 15.14 2.55
CA ASP A 40 12.73 14.72 3.92
C ASP A 40 11.53 14.04 4.58
N ASN A 41 10.35 14.04 3.93
CA ASN A 41 9.16 13.44 4.51
C ASN A 41 8.94 11.97 4.08
N SER A 42 9.85 11.40 3.31
CA SER A 42 9.76 10.01 2.86
C SER A 42 11.13 9.38 2.72
N VAL A 43 11.22 8.07 3.01
CA VAL A 43 12.43 7.27 2.72
C VAL A 43 12.50 6.92 1.24
N TYR A 44 11.42 7.11 0.49
CA TYR A 44 11.35 6.82 -0.94
C TYR A 44 11.47 8.10 -1.76
N THR A 45 12.13 8.01 -2.92
CA THR A 45 12.22 9.14 -3.86
C THR A 45 11.03 9.21 -4.78
N LYS A 46 10.39 8.08 -5.06
CA LYS A 46 9.12 8.02 -5.81
C LYS A 46 8.46 6.66 -5.62
N ARG A 47 7.19 6.61 -5.97
CA ARG A 47 6.41 5.37 -6.05
C ARG A 47 5.70 5.33 -7.39
N ILE A 48 5.66 4.17 -8.02
CA ILE A 48 4.87 3.95 -9.24
C ILE A 48 3.79 2.93 -8.89
N SER A 49 2.54 3.32 -9.08
CA SER A 49 1.38 2.51 -8.71
C SER A 49 0.61 2.08 -9.96
N TRP A 50 0.24 0.80 -10.00
CA TRP A 50 -0.70 0.23 -10.98
C TRP A 50 -2.07 0.21 -10.33
N VAL A 51 -2.94 1.12 -10.73
CA VAL A 51 -4.23 1.35 -10.07
C VAL A 51 -5.34 0.67 -10.86
N HIS A 52 -6.14 -0.15 -10.16
CA HIS A 52 -7.29 -0.81 -10.77
C HIS A 52 -8.29 0.25 -11.26
N PRO A 53 -8.73 0.20 -12.53
CA PRO A 53 -9.54 1.29 -13.10
C PRO A 53 -10.93 1.42 -12.50
N ALA A 54 -11.50 0.33 -11.97
CA ALA A 54 -12.83 0.33 -11.39
C ALA A 54 -12.85 0.55 -9.89
N THR A 55 -11.96 -0.12 -9.15
CA THR A 55 -11.93 -0.03 -7.68
C THR A 55 -11.05 1.09 -7.17
N LEU A 56 -10.16 1.63 -8.00
CA LEU A 56 -9.14 2.63 -7.67
C LEU A 56 -8.14 2.16 -6.61
N ILE A 57 -8.05 0.85 -6.40
CA ILE A 57 -7.07 0.26 -5.49
C ILE A 57 -5.75 0.06 -6.25
N PRO A 58 -4.62 0.51 -5.68
CA PRO A 58 -3.31 0.17 -6.25
C PRO A 58 -3.04 -1.31 -6.02
N LEU A 59 -2.94 -2.06 -7.14
CA LEU A 59 -2.71 -3.50 -7.09
C LEU A 59 -1.23 -3.87 -7.05
N ARG A 60 -0.39 -2.96 -7.49
CA ARG A 60 1.07 -3.07 -7.41
C ARG A 60 1.64 -1.68 -7.19
N VAL A 61 2.63 -1.59 -6.32
CA VAL A 61 3.39 -0.35 -6.10
C VAL A 61 4.86 -0.68 -6.09
N ASP A 62 5.62 -0.04 -6.95
CA ASP A 62 7.08 -0.12 -6.95
C ASP A 62 7.63 1.11 -6.22
N TYR A 63 8.50 0.86 -5.24
CA TYR A 63 9.12 1.89 -4.40
C TYR A 63 10.57 2.09 -4.80
N TYR A 64 10.97 3.35 -4.95
CA TYR A 64 12.32 3.73 -5.34
C TYR A 64 13.02 4.48 -4.22
N GLN A 65 14.30 4.21 -4.04
CA GLN A 65 15.15 4.89 -3.07
C GLN A 65 16.32 5.58 -3.79
N ALA A 66 16.94 6.58 -3.13
CA ALA A 66 17.97 7.41 -3.75
C ALA A 66 19.21 6.64 -4.22
N HIS A 67 19.52 5.50 -3.57
CA HIS A 67 20.71 4.70 -3.88
C HIS A 67 20.53 3.79 -5.09
N SER A 68 19.34 3.72 -5.70
CA SER A 68 19.09 2.79 -6.81
C SER A 68 18.21 3.42 -7.89
N LYS A 69 18.52 3.09 -9.15
CA LYS A 69 17.67 3.44 -10.29
C LYS A 69 16.53 2.45 -10.49
N GLU A 70 16.67 1.25 -9.94
CA GLU A 70 15.65 0.21 -9.99
C GLU A 70 14.80 0.26 -8.72
N PRO A 71 13.56 -0.25 -8.75
CA PRO A 71 12.76 -0.29 -7.54
C PRO A 71 13.42 -1.20 -6.51
N THR A 72 13.39 -0.78 -5.25
CA THR A 72 13.98 -1.53 -4.15
C THR A 72 12.96 -2.36 -3.39
N LYS A 73 11.67 -2.02 -3.51
CA LYS A 73 10.57 -2.76 -2.91
C LYS A 73 9.37 -2.79 -3.86
N ARG A 74 8.56 -3.84 -3.71
CA ARG A 74 7.33 -4.01 -4.49
C ARG A 74 6.21 -4.51 -3.59
N LEU A 75 5.14 -3.74 -3.55
CA LEU A 75 3.88 -4.16 -2.96
C LEU A 75 3.03 -4.82 -4.04
N SER A 76 2.48 -5.99 -3.75
CA SER A 76 1.55 -6.69 -4.63
C SER A 76 0.30 -7.07 -3.86
N VAL A 77 -0.87 -6.72 -4.40
CA VAL A 77 -2.15 -7.08 -3.83
C VAL A 77 -2.62 -8.38 -4.46
N GLN A 78 -2.83 -9.41 -3.65
CA GLN A 78 -3.27 -10.72 -4.10
C GLN A 78 -4.78 -10.90 -4.08
N ARG A 79 -5.46 -10.23 -3.14
CA ARG A 79 -6.90 -10.40 -2.98
C ARG A 79 -7.57 -9.12 -2.50
N ILE A 80 -8.66 -8.77 -3.18
CA ILE A 80 -9.56 -7.70 -2.76
C ILE A 80 -10.98 -8.25 -2.69
N LYS A 81 -11.81 -7.65 -1.84
CA LYS A 81 -13.21 -8.01 -1.70
C LYS A 81 -14.03 -6.77 -1.37
N ARG A 82 -15.25 -6.72 -1.87
CA ARG A 82 -16.18 -5.67 -1.49
C ARG A 82 -16.86 -6.05 -0.17
N ILE A 83 -16.65 -5.23 0.86
CA ILE A 83 -17.18 -5.46 2.21
C ILE A 83 -17.97 -4.21 2.60
N GLN A 84 -19.26 -4.37 2.90
CA GLN A 84 -20.15 -3.28 3.29
C GLN A 84 -20.10 -2.11 2.30
N GLY A 85 -19.98 -2.41 1.00
CA GLY A 85 -19.91 -1.41 -0.06
C GLY A 85 -18.54 -0.84 -0.35
N TYR A 86 -17.51 -1.22 0.43
CA TYR A 86 -16.14 -0.75 0.25
C TYR A 86 -15.23 -1.83 -0.30
N TRP A 87 -14.45 -1.47 -1.32
CA TRP A 87 -13.40 -2.37 -1.81
C TRP A 87 -12.26 -2.42 -0.81
N THR A 88 -11.89 -3.61 -0.39
CA THR A 88 -10.95 -3.85 0.70
C THR A 88 -9.85 -4.79 0.27
N VAL A 89 -8.61 -4.45 0.58
CA VAL A 89 -7.45 -5.32 0.39
C VAL A 89 -7.44 -6.35 1.52
N LEU A 90 -7.53 -7.62 1.17
CA LEU A 90 -7.51 -8.72 2.15
C LEU A 90 -6.17 -9.43 2.21
N ASP A 91 -5.38 -9.37 1.16
CA ASP A 91 -4.11 -10.07 1.09
C ASP A 91 -3.14 -9.27 0.22
N SER A 92 -1.97 -8.98 0.76
CA SER A 92 -0.92 -8.27 0.05
C SER A 92 0.45 -8.75 0.49
N THR A 93 1.44 -8.56 -0.37
CA THR A 93 2.84 -8.89 -0.07
C THR A 93 3.72 -7.69 -0.34
N MET A 94 4.76 -7.54 0.48
CA MET A 94 5.83 -6.57 0.25
C MET A 94 7.12 -7.36 0.03
N LEU A 95 7.69 -7.25 -1.16
CA LEU A 95 8.95 -7.87 -1.52
C LEU A 95 10.07 -6.84 -1.48
N ASP A 96 11.10 -7.12 -0.69
CA ASP A 96 12.35 -6.37 -0.76
C ASP A 96 13.16 -6.94 -1.93
N LEU A 97 13.30 -6.15 -2.99
CA LEU A 97 13.94 -6.59 -4.22
C LEU A 97 15.47 -6.67 -4.09
N GLU A 98 16.04 -6.03 -3.07
CA GLU A 98 17.48 -6.07 -2.83
C GLU A 98 17.89 -7.29 -2.01
N THR A 99 17.08 -7.70 -1.03
CA THR A 99 17.38 -8.82 -0.13
C THR A 99 16.62 -10.09 -0.45
N GLY A 100 15.50 -9.97 -1.19
CA GLY A 100 14.59 -11.09 -1.45
C GLY A 100 13.63 -11.37 -0.30
N HIS A 101 13.66 -10.57 0.77
CA HIS A 101 12.76 -10.76 1.91
C HIS A 101 11.32 -10.42 1.55
N LEU A 102 10.39 -11.33 1.89
CA LEU A 102 8.96 -11.18 1.62
C LEU A 102 8.19 -11.07 2.92
N THR A 103 7.35 -10.04 3.02
CA THR A 103 6.40 -9.86 4.12
C THR A 103 4.99 -9.97 3.57
N ARG A 104 4.14 -10.77 4.22
CA ARG A 104 2.75 -10.94 3.82
C ARG A 104 1.82 -10.37 4.87
N VAL A 105 0.83 -9.59 4.42
CA VAL A 105 -0.22 -9.03 5.28
C VAL A 105 -1.56 -9.61 4.82
N THR A 106 -2.24 -10.30 5.71
CA THR A 106 -3.53 -10.93 5.43
C THR A 106 -4.55 -10.47 6.45
N GLN A 107 -5.73 -10.05 5.98
CA GLN A 107 -6.87 -9.75 6.82
C GLN A 107 -7.91 -10.84 6.63
N LYS A 108 -8.32 -11.49 7.72
CA LYS A 108 -9.31 -12.57 7.67
C LYS A 108 -10.74 -12.06 7.71
N ALA A 109 -10.98 -10.99 8.46
CA ALA A 109 -12.30 -10.40 8.61
C ALA A 109 -12.16 -8.89 8.79
N VAL A 110 -13.01 -8.13 8.07
CA VAL A 110 -13.01 -6.67 8.14
C VAL A 110 -14.46 -6.21 8.28
N LYS A 111 -14.71 -5.32 9.25
CA LYS A 111 -15.97 -4.60 9.37
C LYS A 111 -15.70 -3.11 9.39
N TYR A 112 -16.42 -2.39 8.54
CA TYR A 112 -16.35 -0.93 8.52
C TYR A 112 -17.41 -0.35 9.47
N ASN A 113 -17.28 0.94 9.79
CA ASN A 113 -18.19 1.69 10.67
C ASN A 113 -18.14 1.25 12.14
N GLN A 114 -17.08 0.55 12.55
CA GLN A 114 -16.79 0.26 13.93
C GLN A 114 -15.91 1.37 14.52
N LYS A 115 -16.04 1.60 15.84
CA LYS A 115 -15.12 2.50 16.53
C LYS A 115 -13.78 1.80 16.72
N ILE A 116 -12.90 1.97 15.77
CA ILE A 116 -11.54 1.42 15.83
C ILE A 116 -10.60 2.58 16.15
N PRO A 117 -9.76 2.48 17.20
CA PRO A 117 -8.80 3.52 17.51
C PRO A 117 -7.89 3.80 16.30
N ALA A 118 -7.65 5.09 16.03
CA ALA A 118 -6.82 5.49 14.89
C ALA A 118 -5.44 4.83 14.92
N ARG A 119 -4.90 4.54 16.10
CA ARG A 119 -3.61 3.86 16.27
C ARG A 119 -3.55 2.48 15.61
N LEU A 120 -4.68 1.83 15.32
CA LEU A 120 -4.70 0.56 14.61
C LEU A 120 -4.33 0.72 13.14
N PHE A 121 -4.41 1.93 12.62
CA PHE A 121 -4.02 2.26 11.25
C PHE A 121 -2.63 2.88 11.16
N THR A 122 -1.93 2.98 12.29
CA THR A 122 -0.53 3.42 12.35
C THR A 122 0.38 2.21 12.33
N SER A 123 1.68 2.44 12.12
CA SER A 123 2.68 1.38 12.17
C SER A 123 2.70 0.65 13.51
N GLN A 124 2.52 1.37 14.60
CA GLN A 124 2.48 0.77 15.93
C GLN A 124 1.27 -0.12 16.12
N GLY A 125 0.08 0.33 15.70
CA GLY A 125 -1.13 -0.46 15.79
C GLY A 125 -1.07 -1.72 14.95
N LEU A 126 -0.52 -1.65 13.75
CA LEU A 126 -0.38 -2.80 12.85
C LEU A 126 0.65 -3.81 13.37
N ALA A 127 1.64 -3.37 14.14
CA ALA A 127 2.64 -4.23 14.75
C ALA A 127 2.12 -4.93 16.02
N ASP A 128 0.99 -4.51 16.56
CA ASP A 128 0.40 -5.05 17.80
C ASP A 128 -0.76 -5.98 17.48
N ASP A 129 -0.46 -7.26 17.31
CA ASP A 129 -1.47 -8.29 17.00
C ASP A 129 -2.56 -8.39 18.06
N ALA A 130 -2.23 -8.20 19.33
CA ALA A 130 -3.20 -8.30 20.41
C ALA A 130 -4.27 -7.22 20.30
N LYS A 131 -3.88 -5.99 19.98
CA LYS A 131 -4.81 -4.88 19.77
C LYS A 131 -5.67 -5.11 18.52
N GLU A 132 -5.04 -5.56 17.46
CA GLU A 132 -5.75 -5.86 16.22
C GLU A 132 -6.81 -6.92 16.43
N LYS A 133 -6.49 -8.00 17.11
CA LYS A 133 -7.42 -9.09 17.40
C LYS A 133 -8.61 -8.64 18.24
N THR A 134 -8.45 -7.68 19.14
CA THR A 134 -9.52 -7.13 19.98
C THR A 134 -10.66 -6.53 19.15
N PHE A 135 -10.35 -5.95 17.99
CA PHE A 135 -11.31 -5.26 17.14
C PHE A 135 -11.75 -6.05 15.93
N ARG A 136 -11.28 -7.27 15.76
CA ARG A 136 -11.74 -8.15 14.69
C ARG A 136 -13.11 -8.71 15.02
N PRO A 137 -14.00 -8.79 14.02
CA PRO A 137 -15.31 -9.40 14.20
C PRO A 137 -15.19 -10.89 14.46
#